data_3ac716dbfef059f5427dbd052ed7eb87
#
_entry.id   3ac716dbfef059f5427dbd052ed7eb87
#
_cell.length_a   1.000
_cell.length_b   1.000
_cell.length_c   1.000
_cell.angle_alpha   90.00
_cell.angle_beta   90.00
_cell.angle_gamma   90.00
#
_symmetry.space_group_name_H-M   'P 1'
#
loop_
_entity.id
_entity.type
_entity.pdbx_description
1 polymer ?
#
loop_
_entity_poly.entity_id
_entity_poly.type
_entity_poly.pdbx_seq_one_letter_code
_entity_poly.pdbx_strand_id
1 'polypeptide(L)'
;MMGRCTPWIIGGIAVLATGGVLAATATAMLAENFSLGVLLAFFAFAMIGVGVSASGTSVLVLLAKRVEDHRRAAAATIVWLMMILGLAMTAGITGHLLDPYSHERLLVIALAVSLIAVCVSLLALVRLEGNPGSINHASAETAAPRVPFTHALREVWSEQSARQFTIFVFVSMLAFSAQDLILEPFAGIVFQFTPGETTKLSGLQHAGVLCGMVLCALACGRFGSRWMGLQFGSLRVWTVGGCLASALALIGLVAAGMIGGSYPIRANVFLLGLFNGAFSIAAIASMMRLASTGRGHREGTRVGLWGAAQAIAFGTGGLIGAAASDFSRYWIDDPGIAYGVVFFAEAGLFLVAARLAFRIEPQPHPHQAADKSTSYTAKWKRKEHHEPAI
;
A
#
# COMPACT_ATOMS: atom_id res chain seq x y z
N MET A 1 16.44 30.26 -3.34
CA MET A 1 15.04 30.44 -2.90
C MET A 1 14.41 29.06 -2.77
N MET A 2 13.89 28.72 -1.60
CA MET A 2 13.16 27.46 -1.40
C MET A 2 11.84 27.52 -2.17
N GLY A 3 11.52 26.49 -2.96
CA GLY A 3 10.26 26.38 -3.66
C GLY A 3 9.09 26.14 -2.69
N ARG A 4 7.85 26.17 -3.18
CA ARG A 4 6.66 26.09 -2.32
C ARG A 4 6.47 24.74 -1.62
N CYS A 5 7.04 23.64 -2.13
CA CYS A 5 6.88 22.29 -1.56
C CYS A 5 7.98 21.92 -0.58
N THR A 6 9.22 22.41 -0.79
CA THR A 6 10.40 22.08 0.03
C THR A 6 10.23 22.35 1.52
N PRO A 7 9.68 23.52 1.98
CA PRO A 7 9.50 23.78 3.40
C PRO A 7 8.56 22.79 4.09
N TRP A 8 7.49 22.37 3.39
CA TRP A 8 6.54 21.39 3.92
C TRP A 8 7.14 19.99 4.00
N ILE A 9 8.02 19.61 3.06
CA ILE A 9 8.73 18.34 3.12
C ILE A 9 9.70 18.34 4.30
N ILE A 10 10.53 19.38 4.43
CA ILE A 10 11.52 19.48 5.53
C ILE A 10 10.81 19.53 6.89
N GLY A 11 9.79 20.39 7.02
CA GLY A 11 9.01 20.51 8.26
C GLY A 11 8.31 19.20 8.61
N GLY A 12 7.69 18.53 7.63
CA GLY A 12 7.04 17.25 7.82
C GLY A 12 8.00 16.15 8.28
N ILE A 13 9.20 16.06 7.67
CA ILE A 13 10.22 15.09 8.07
C ILE A 13 10.78 15.40 9.46
N ALA A 14 10.97 16.67 9.80
CA ALA A 14 11.43 17.05 11.13
C ALA A 14 10.40 16.67 12.21
N VAL A 15 9.11 16.92 11.97
CA VAL A 15 8.02 16.52 12.86
C VAL A 15 7.94 14.99 12.98
N LEU A 16 8.06 14.27 11.85
CA LEU A 16 8.09 12.80 11.82
C LEU A 16 9.26 12.24 12.64
N ALA A 17 10.46 12.76 12.42
CA ALA A 17 11.68 12.34 13.13
C ALA A 17 11.56 12.59 14.65
N THR A 18 11.08 13.75 15.03
CA THR A 18 10.82 14.08 16.45
C THR A 18 9.78 13.14 17.06
N GLY A 19 8.68 12.88 16.33
CA GLY A 19 7.66 11.94 16.74
C GLY A 19 8.19 10.50 16.94
N GLY A 20 9.08 10.04 16.05
CA GLY A 20 9.72 8.72 16.18
C GLY A 20 10.59 8.58 17.42
N VAL A 21 11.40 9.60 17.74
CA VAL A 21 12.20 9.63 18.98
C VAL A 21 11.30 9.70 20.22
N LEU A 22 10.22 10.49 20.14
CA LEU A 22 9.27 10.60 21.24
C LEU A 22 8.51 9.28 21.48
N ALA A 23 8.23 8.51 20.43
CA ALA A 23 7.63 7.18 20.56
C ALA A 23 8.57 6.21 21.28
N ALA A 24 9.87 6.26 20.96
CA ALA A 24 10.87 5.44 21.67
C ALA A 24 10.99 5.83 23.17
N THR A 25 10.92 7.13 23.49
CA THR A 25 10.89 7.58 24.90
C THR A 25 9.58 7.18 25.59
N ALA A 26 8.45 7.23 24.91
CA ALA A 26 7.16 6.81 25.43
C ALA A 26 7.18 5.34 25.85
N THR A 27 7.85 4.48 25.07
CA THR A 27 8.01 3.05 25.39
C THR A 27 8.74 2.84 26.73
N ALA A 28 9.80 3.60 27.02
CA ALA A 28 10.48 3.56 28.30
C ALA A 28 9.58 4.07 29.44
N MET A 29 8.86 5.17 29.22
CA MET A 29 7.96 5.75 30.21
C MET A 29 6.76 4.88 30.55
N LEU A 30 6.27 4.03 29.61
CA LEU A 30 5.20 3.07 29.89
C LEU A 30 5.56 2.08 31.01
N ALA A 31 6.84 1.76 31.15
CA ALA A 31 7.33 0.88 32.22
C ALA A 31 7.37 1.58 33.61
N GLU A 32 7.59 2.90 33.65
CA GLU A 32 7.71 3.67 34.88
C GLU A 32 6.37 4.29 35.31
N ASN A 33 5.65 4.90 34.37
CA ASN A 33 4.38 5.57 34.59
C ASN A 33 3.46 5.37 33.40
N PHE A 34 2.54 4.42 33.52
CA PHE A 34 1.65 3.99 32.45
C PHE A 34 0.83 5.16 31.85
N SER A 35 0.22 6.00 32.69
CA SER A 35 -0.64 7.09 32.22
C SER A 35 0.14 8.16 31.45
N LEU A 36 1.33 8.51 31.93
CA LEU A 36 2.19 9.49 31.26
C LEU A 36 2.77 8.89 29.97
N GLY A 37 3.15 7.63 29.98
CA GLY A 37 3.64 6.89 28.80
C GLY A 37 2.58 6.82 27.70
N VAL A 38 1.32 6.53 28.02
CA VAL A 38 0.20 6.53 27.06
C VAL A 38 -0.04 7.90 26.48
N LEU A 39 -0.05 8.96 27.33
CA LEU A 39 -0.21 10.33 26.85
C LEU A 39 0.92 10.72 25.88
N LEU A 40 2.16 10.42 26.23
CA LEU A 40 3.33 10.69 25.41
C LEU A 40 3.29 9.91 24.08
N ALA A 41 2.89 8.64 24.12
CA ALA A 41 2.70 7.83 22.93
C ALA A 41 1.64 8.42 21.99
N PHE A 42 0.50 8.88 22.55
CA PHE A 42 -0.54 9.55 21.75
C PHE A 42 0.00 10.76 20.98
N PHE A 43 0.73 11.65 21.67
CA PHE A 43 1.35 12.82 21.02
C PHE A 43 2.42 12.42 20.00
N ALA A 44 3.25 11.41 20.32
CA ALA A 44 4.28 10.92 19.43
C ALA A 44 3.67 10.40 18.10
N PHE A 45 2.66 9.54 18.18
CA PHE A 45 1.99 9.00 16.99
C PHE A 45 1.17 10.05 16.23
N ALA A 46 0.59 11.05 16.93
CA ALA A 46 -0.05 12.18 16.28
C ALA A 46 0.97 13.02 15.48
N MET A 47 2.16 13.27 16.03
CA MET A 47 3.26 13.94 15.32
C MET A 47 3.73 13.13 14.11
N ILE A 48 3.90 11.82 14.25
CA ILE A 48 4.24 10.93 13.14
C ILE A 48 3.20 11.04 12.02
N GLY A 49 1.91 10.96 12.35
CA GLY A 49 0.82 11.08 11.37
C GLY A 49 0.81 12.43 10.63
N VAL A 50 0.98 13.53 11.35
CA VAL A 50 1.07 14.88 10.77
C VAL A 50 2.31 15.00 9.88
N GLY A 51 3.47 14.52 10.34
CA GLY A 51 4.73 14.55 9.61
C GLY A 51 4.67 13.75 8.30
N VAL A 52 4.13 12.53 8.34
CA VAL A 52 3.91 11.68 7.16
C VAL A 52 2.96 12.35 6.17
N SER A 53 1.85 12.90 6.66
CA SER A 53 0.85 13.57 5.80
C SER A 53 1.41 14.81 5.12
N ALA A 54 2.13 15.66 5.86
CA ALA A 54 2.72 16.88 5.33
C ALA A 54 3.83 16.60 4.30
N SER A 55 4.77 15.70 4.63
CA SER A 55 5.87 15.36 3.73
C SER A 55 5.40 14.56 2.53
N GLY A 56 4.59 13.52 2.73
CA GLY A 56 4.11 12.63 1.68
C GLY A 56 3.25 13.34 0.64
N THR A 57 2.28 14.15 1.07
CA THR A 57 1.46 14.97 0.16
C THR A 57 2.32 15.94 -0.65
N SER A 58 3.28 16.59 -0.01
CA SER A 58 4.17 17.54 -0.69
C SER A 58 5.08 16.87 -1.72
N VAL A 59 5.56 15.65 -1.45
CA VAL A 59 6.34 14.85 -2.41
C VAL A 59 5.47 14.46 -3.60
N LEU A 60 4.22 14.02 -3.38
CA LEU A 60 3.30 13.67 -4.48
C LEU A 60 2.97 14.90 -5.36
N VAL A 61 2.75 16.07 -4.74
CA VAL A 61 2.54 17.32 -5.48
C VAL A 61 3.78 17.70 -6.30
N LEU A 62 4.97 17.53 -5.73
CA LEU A 62 6.23 17.80 -6.43
C LEU A 62 6.42 16.84 -7.63
N LEU A 63 6.13 15.55 -7.43
CA LEU A 63 6.13 14.54 -8.48
C LEU A 63 5.17 14.93 -9.63
N ALA A 64 3.94 15.30 -9.30
CA ALA A 64 2.94 15.72 -10.29
C ALA A 64 3.35 16.96 -11.08
N LYS A 65 4.14 17.87 -10.49
CA LYS A 65 4.62 19.10 -11.16
C LYS A 65 5.88 18.88 -12.00
N ARG A 66 6.73 17.91 -11.65
CA ARG A 66 8.05 17.73 -12.26
C ARG A 66 8.10 16.59 -13.26
N VAL A 67 7.16 15.65 -13.18
CA VAL A 67 7.13 14.47 -14.06
C VAL A 67 6.06 14.66 -15.13
N GLU A 68 6.44 14.42 -16.39
CA GLU A 68 5.54 14.44 -17.54
C GLU A 68 4.39 13.44 -17.36
N ASP A 69 3.20 13.78 -17.82
CA ASP A 69 1.95 13.02 -17.58
C ASP A 69 2.07 11.53 -17.91
N HIS A 70 2.71 11.21 -19.04
CA HIS A 70 2.88 9.82 -19.47
C HIS A 70 3.85 9.00 -18.60
N ARG A 71 4.69 9.65 -17.77
CA ARG A 71 5.66 9.01 -16.85
C ARG A 71 5.22 9.02 -15.39
N ARG A 72 4.15 9.74 -15.03
CA ARG A 72 3.71 9.89 -13.64
C ARG A 72 3.41 8.56 -12.96
N ALA A 73 2.76 7.63 -13.67
CA ALA A 73 2.46 6.31 -13.13
C ALA A 73 3.73 5.52 -12.81
N ALA A 74 4.71 5.52 -13.71
CA ALA A 74 6.00 4.85 -13.48
C ALA A 74 6.77 5.49 -12.31
N ALA A 75 6.79 6.82 -12.23
CA ALA A 75 7.46 7.53 -11.14
C ALA A 75 6.79 7.23 -9.78
N ALA A 76 5.45 7.20 -9.71
CA ALA A 76 4.74 6.81 -8.49
C ALA A 76 5.07 5.37 -8.08
N THR A 77 5.14 4.44 -9.03
CA THR A 77 5.53 3.05 -8.76
C THR A 77 6.95 2.97 -8.18
N ILE A 78 7.90 3.72 -8.73
CA ILE A 78 9.28 3.76 -8.22
C ILE A 78 9.31 4.29 -6.77
N VAL A 79 8.57 5.36 -6.48
CA VAL A 79 8.47 5.91 -5.11
C VAL A 79 7.92 4.87 -4.13
N TRP A 80 6.90 4.12 -4.52
CA TRP A 80 6.35 3.01 -3.71
C TRP A 80 7.37 1.89 -3.48
N LEU A 81 8.07 1.46 -4.53
CA LEU A 81 9.12 0.44 -4.40
C LEU A 81 10.26 0.91 -3.49
N MET A 82 10.69 2.17 -3.61
CA MET A 82 11.71 2.75 -2.73
C MET A 82 11.23 2.83 -1.29
N MET A 83 9.97 3.14 -1.04
CA MET A 83 9.37 3.16 0.30
C MET A 83 9.41 1.76 0.93
N ILE A 84 8.95 0.73 0.23
CA ILE A 84 8.95 -0.65 0.73
C ILE A 84 10.38 -1.16 0.94
N LEU A 85 11.30 -0.85 0.02
CA LEU A 85 12.73 -1.17 0.18
C LEU A 85 13.29 -0.51 1.44
N GLY A 86 12.96 0.76 1.67
CA GLY A 86 13.37 1.50 2.87
C GLY A 86 12.85 0.84 4.15
N LEU A 87 11.58 0.43 4.18
CA LEU A 87 10.99 -0.30 5.31
C LEU A 87 11.71 -1.62 5.57
N ALA A 88 11.92 -2.43 4.53
CA ALA A 88 12.61 -3.72 4.64
C ALA A 88 14.05 -3.57 5.18
N MET A 89 14.81 -2.63 4.60
CA MET A 89 16.20 -2.37 5.01
C MET A 89 16.28 -1.82 6.44
N THR A 90 15.46 -0.83 6.77
CA THR A 90 15.46 -0.22 8.10
C THR A 90 15.08 -1.25 9.15
N ALA A 91 13.99 -1.99 8.98
CA ALA A 91 13.56 -3.02 9.92
C ALA A 91 14.62 -4.14 10.05
N GLY A 92 15.21 -4.58 8.94
CA GLY A 92 16.28 -5.59 8.98
C GLY A 92 17.51 -5.12 9.76
N ILE A 93 18.01 -3.92 9.50
CA ILE A 93 19.19 -3.35 10.15
C ILE A 93 18.90 -3.05 11.64
N THR A 94 17.80 -2.35 11.92
CA THR A 94 17.44 -1.98 13.30
C THR A 94 17.14 -3.20 14.16
N GLY A 95 16.51 -4.23 13.59
CA GLY A 95 16.28 -5.49 14.28
C GLY A 95 17.57 -6.22 14.70
N HIS A 96 18.65 -6.11 13.91
CA HIS A 96 19.95 -6.62 14.32
C HIS A 96 20.61 -5.77 15.39
N LEU A 97 20.48 -4.45 15.31
CA LEU A 97 21.07 -3.54 16.29
C LEU A 97 20.32 -3.53 17.62
N LEU A 98 19.06 -3.95 17.65
CA LEU A 98 18.22 -3.93 18.84
C LEU A 98 18.47 -5.13 19.78
N ASP A 99 19.15 -6.17 19.34
CA ASP A 99 19.52 -7.31 20.18
C ASP A 99 20.92 -7.13 20.82
N PRO A 100 21.07 -7.37 22.15
CA PRO A 100 20.03 -7.57 23.16
C PRO A 100 19.27 -6.27 23.45
N TYR A 101 17.96 -6.38 23.71
CA TYR A 101 17.08 -5.23 23.93
C TYR A 101 17.45 -4.45 25.21
N SER A 102 17.50 -3.11 25.07
CA SER A 102 17.44 -2.16 26.19
C SER A 102 16.74 -0.87 25.77
N HIS A 103 16.13 -0.15 26.71
CA HIS A 103 15.47 1.12 26.42
C HIS A 103 16.45 2.18 25.90
N GLU A 104 17.67 2.23 26.44
CA GLU A 104 18.72 3.13 25.98
C GLU A 104 19.11 2.83 24.51
N ARG A 105 19.29 1.54 24.19
CA ARG A 105 19.60 1.09 22.84
C ARG A 105 18.50 1.43 21.85
N LEU A 106 17.22 1.23 22.23
CA LEU A 106 16.07 1.63 21.42
C LEU A 106 16.10 3.14 21.13
N LEU A 107 16.38 3.96 22.14
CA LEU A 107 16.45 5.42 21.99
C LEU A 107 17.61 5.84 21.06
N VAL A 108 18.80 5.25 21.23
CA VAL A 108 19.95 5.54 20.38
C VAL A 108 19.70 5.15 18.93
N ILE A 109 19.08 3.98 18.69
CA ILE A 109 18.72 3.54 17.34
C ILE A 109 17.66 4.46 16.73
N ALA A 110 16.62 4.84 17.49
CA ALA A 110 15.59 5.76 17.02
C ALA A 110 16.17 7.13 16.63
N LEU A 111 17.08 7.66 17.44
CA LEU A 111 17.80 8.91 17.16
C LEU A 111 18.68 8.76 15.88
N ALA A 112 19.44 7.68 15.76
CA ALA A 112 20.31 7.44 14.61
C ALA A 112 19.51 7.32 13.31
N VAL A 113 18.43 6.54 13.31
CA VAL A 113 17.54 6.39 12.15
C VAL A 113 16.89 7.72 11.78
N SER A 114 16.40 8.47 12.76
CA SER A 114 15.79 9.80 12.56
C SER A 114 16.80 10.77 11.95
N LEU A 115 18.01 10.81 12.47
CA LEU A 115 19.09 11.68 11.96
C LEU A 115 19.49 11.31 10.53
N ILE A 116 19.67 10.03 10.24
CA ILE A 116 19.98 9.53 8.90
C ILE A 116 18.85 9.90 7.93
N ALA A 117 17.59 9.68 8.31
CA ALA A 117 16.43 10.02 7.49
C ALA A 117 16.37 11.52 7.17
N VAL A 118 16.59 12.39 8.16
CA VAL A 118 16.65 13.84 7.96
C VAL A 118 17.82 14.22 7.04
N CYS A 119 19.02 13.70 7.28
CA CYS A 119 20.20 14.00 6.45
C CYS A 119 20.01 13.57 5.00
N VAL A 120 19.54 12.32 4.77
CA VAL A 120 19.27 11.80 3.41
C VAL A 120 18.20 12.65 2.72
N SER A 121 17.15 13.04 3.43
CA SER A 121 16.07 13.88 2.88
C SER A 121 16.57 15.28 2.53
N LEU A 122 17.38 15.89 3.39
CA LEU A 122 17.99 17.19 3.09
C LEU A 122 18.90 17.11 1.87
N LEU A 123 19.74 16.07 1.77
CA LEU A 123 20.58 15.86 0.60
C LEU A 123 19.76 15.64 -0.68
N ALA A 124 18.68 14.88 -0.61
CA ALA A 124 17.78 14.64 -1.74
C ALA A 124 17.07 15.92 -2.22
N LEU A 125 16.79 16.85 -1.30
CA LEU A 125 16.13 18.11 -1.61
C LEU A 125 17.06 19.19 -2.18
N VAL A 126 18.40 18.98 -2.06
CA VAL A 126 19.37 19.93 -2.63
C VAL A 126 19.19 19.96 -4.14
N ARG A 127 18.85 21.13 -4.70
CA ARG A 127 18.62 21.40 -6.12
C ARG A 127 17.39 20.71 -6.74
N LEU A 128 16.52 20.08 -5.94
CA LEU A 128 15.34 19.41 -6.46
C LEU A 128 14.32 20.40 -7.02
N GLU A 129 14.11 21.55 -6.34
CA GLU A 129 13.35 22.68 -6.86
C GLU A 129 14.34 23.67 -7.51
N GLY A 130 14.74 23.42 -8.77
CA GLY A 130 15.57 24.34 -9.57
C GLY A 130 14.86 25.68 -9.82
N ASN A 131 15.56 26.63 -10.47
CA ASN A 131 15.10 28.02 -10.71
C ASN A 131 13.60 28.11 -11.06
N PRO A 132 12.86 29.03 -10.45
CA PRO A 132 11.41 29.22 -10.70
C PRO A 132 11.01 29.49 -12.17
N GLY A 133 11.98 29.75 -13.03
CA GLY A 133 11.75 30.09 -14.42
C GLY A 133 11.51 28.91 -15.39
N SER A 134 11.64 27.66 -14.96
CA SER A 134 11.44 26.49 -15.84
C SER A 134 10.11 25.74 -15.59
N ILE A 135 9.20 26.32 -14.86
CA ILE A 135 7.85 25.80 -14.77
C ILE A 135 7.16 26.21 -16.08
N ASN A 136 7.13 25.28 -17.03
CA ASN A 136 6.20 25.39 -18.13
C ASN A 136 4.80 25.54 -17.55
N HIS A 137 4.25 26.76 -17.61
CA HIS A 137 2.82 27.03 -17.49
C HIS A 137 2.08 26.46 -18.74
N ALA A 138 2.45 25.27 -19.17
CA ALA A 138 1.69 24.50 -20.12
C ALA A 138 0.59 23.80 -19.35
N SER A 139 -0.51 24.44 -19.30
CA SER A 139 -1.86 24.05 -18.97
C SER A 139 -2.44 25.00 -17.92
N ALA A 140 -2.65 26.25 -18.30
CA ALA A 140 -3.91 26.87 -17.97
C ALA A 140 -4.97 25.98 -18.65
N GLU A 141 -5.31 24.86 -18.01
CA GLU A 141 -6.49 24.11 -18.39
C GLU A 141 -7.63 25.10 -18.42
N THR A 142 -8.19 25.28 -19.61
CA THR A 142 -9.51 25.84 -19.84
C THR A 142 -10.37 25.33 -18.70
N ALA A 143 -10.77 26.24 -17.83
CA ALA A 143 -11.48 25.93 -16.59
C ALA A 143 -12.78 25.21 -16.97
N ALA A 144 -12.74 23.89 -16.99
CA ALA A 144 -13.94 23.09 -17.04
C ALA A 144 -14.85 23.56 -15.89
N PRO A 145 -16.16 23.66 -16.09
CA PRO A 145 -17.08 24.17 -15.08
C PRO A 145 -16.80 23.45 -13.76
N ARG A 146 -16.51 24.22 -12.69
CA ARG A 146 -16.22 23.67 -11.36
C ARG A 146 -17.49 23.01 -10.81
N VAL A 147 -17.68 21.75 -11.11
CA VAL A 147 -18.76 20.95 -10.53
C VAL A 147 -18.44 20.80 -9.02
N PRO A 148 -19.41 21.02 -8.11
CA PRO A 148 -19.21 20.80 -6.69
C PRO A 148 -18.65 19.40 -6.42
N PHE A 149 -17.65 19.29 -5.55
CA PHE A 149 -16.96 18.02 -5.24
C PHE A 149 -17.95 16.90 -4.85
N THR A 150 -18.98 17.24 -4.06
CA THR A 150 -20.03 16.29 -3.65
C THR A 150 -20.81 15.71 -4.83
N HIS A 151 -21.04 16.50 -5.89
CA HIS A 151 -21.71 16.04 -7.09
C HIS A 151 -20.79 15.11 -7.89
N ALA A 152 -19.52 15.48 -8.06
CA ALA A 152 -18.52 14.64 -8.73
C ALA A 152 -18.33 13.31 -7.99
N LEU A 153 -18.29 13.33 -6.65
CA LEU A 153 -18.20 12.14 -5.83
C LEU A 153 -19.42 11.22 -5.98
N ARG A 154 -20.64 11.79 -5.94
CA ARG A 154 -21.87 11.03 -6.12
C ARG A 154 -21.94 10.37 -7.49
N GLU A 155 -21.50 11.06 -8.53
CA GLU A 155 -21.47 10.52 -9.89
C GLU A 155 -20.47 9.38 -10.03
N VAL A 156 -19.24 9.51 -9.50
CA VAL A 156 -18.25 8.43 -9.46
C VAL A 156 -18.74 7.24 -8.64
N TRP A 157 -19.43 7.49 -7.52
CA TRP A 157 -20.02 6.42 -6.71
C TRP A 157 -21.17 5.70 -7.41
N SER A 158 -21.88 6.36 -8.31
CA SER A 158 -22.94 5.74 -9.12
C SER A 158 -22.40 4.80 -10.20
N GLU A 159 -21.13 4.96 -10.60
CA GLU A 159 -20.47 4.03 -11.50
C GLU A 159 -20.20 2.69 -10.79
N GLN A 160 -20.80 1.62 -11.27
CA GLN A 160 -20.69 0.30 -10.64
C GLN A 160 -19.23 -0.18 -10.52
N SER A 161 -18.41 0.00 -11.55
CA SER A 161 -17.00 -0.39 -11.55
C SER A 161 -16.17 0.42 -10.54
N ALA A 162 -16.38 1.75 -10.46
CA ALA A 162 -15.68 2.60 -9.49
C ALA A 162 -16.05 2.24 -8.05
N ARG A 163 -17.35 2.04 -7.78
CA ARG A 163 -17.83 1.62 -6.47
C ARG A 163 -17.29 0.24 -6.05
N GLN A 164 -17.36 -0.75 -6.93
CA GLN A 164 -16.84 -2.09 -6.64
C GLN A 164 -15.33 -2.07 -6.36
N PHE A 165 -14.58 -1.27 -7.14
CA PHE A 165 -13.15 -1.10 -6.92
C PHE A 165 -12.86 -0.38 -5.59
N THR A 166 -13.63 0.64 -5.22
CA THR A 166 -13.50 1.32 -3.94
C THR A 166 -13.70 0.36 -2.76
N ILE A 167 -14.74 -0.47 -2.82
CA ILE A 167 -15.02 -1.47 -1.77
C ILE A 167 -13.91 -2.52 -1.72
N PHE A 168 -13.41 -2.96 -2.88
CA PHE A 168 -12.27 -3.88 -2.96
C PHE A 168 -11.02 -3.29 -2.29
N VAL A 169 -10.65 -2.04 -2.63
CA VAL A 169 -9.51 -1.35 -2.02
C VAL A 169 -9.69 -1.24 -0.51
N PHE A 170 -10.86 -0.82 -0.07
CA PHE A 170 -11.14 -0.71 1.37
C PHE A 170 -10.97 -2.04 2.09
N VAL A 171 -11.62 -3.12 1.63
CA VAL A 171 -11.60 -4.43 2.30
C VAL A 171 -10.19 -5.04 2.28
N SER A 172 -9.50 -4.98 1.14
CA SER A 172 -8.14 -5.55 1.02
C SER A 172 -7.12 -4.80 1.86
N MET A 173 -7.20 -3.47 1.92
CA MET A 173 -6.29 -2.65 2.71
C MET A 173 -6.61 -2.70 4.21
N LEU A 174 -7.88 -2.90 4.58
CA LEU A 174 -8.28 -3.17 5.96
C LEU A 174 -7.62 -4.45 6.48
N ALA A 175 -7.72 -5.54 5.72
CA ALA A 175 -7.11 -6.82 6.07
C ALA A 175 -5.57 -6.72 6.12
N PHE A 176 -4.96 -6.03 5.14
CA PHE A 176 -3.51 -5.80 5.13
C PHE A 176 -3.02 -5.03 6.36
N SER A 177 -3.71 -3.95 6.73
CA SER A 177 -3.30 -3.12 7.87
C SER A 177 -3.53 -3.79 9.22
N ALA A 178 -4.57 -4.60 9.35
CA ALA A 178 -4.85 -5.33 10.58
C ALA A 178 -3.74 -6.33 10.89
N GLN A 179 -3.36 -7.18 9.93
CA GLN A 179 -2.28 -8.16 10.09
C GLN A 179 -0.92 -7.52 10.40
N ASP A 180 -0.63 -6.37 9.78
CA ASP A 180 0.67 -5.70 9.91
C ASP A 180 0.93 -5.27 11.36
N LEU A 181 -0.11 -4.81 12.07
CA LEU A 181 0.00 -4.36 13.44
C LEU A 181 0.07 -5.52 14.46
N ILE A 182 -0.57 -6.67 14.19
CA ILE A 182 -0.64 -7.78 15.16
C ILE A 182 0.44 -8.83 14.97
N LEU A 183 1.17 -8.83 13.88
CA LEU A 183 2.18 -9.83 13.55
C LEU A 183 3.35 -9.83 14.56
N GLU A 184 3.87 -8.65 14.93
CA GLU A 184 4.99 -8.54 15.87
C GLU A 184 4.58 -8.99 17.29
N PRO A 185 3.46 -8.51 17.88
CA PRO A 185 2.97 -9.02 19.15
C PRO A 185 2.70 -10.54 19.14
N PHE A 186 2.15 -11.07 18.06
CA PHE A 186 1.95 -12.50 17.89
C PHE A 186 3.28 -13.27 17.97
N ALA A 187 4.27 -12.82 17.21
CA ALA A 187 5.58 -13.46 17.19
C ALA A 187 6.29 -13.37 18.56
N GLY A 188 6.18 -12.23 19.23
CA GLY A 188 6.75 -12.04 20.57
C GLY A 188 6.10 -12.93 21.63
N ILE A 189 4.78 -13.07 21.62
CA ILE A 189 4.05 -13.81 22.64
C ILE A 189 4.06 -15.32 22.38
N VAL A 190 3.80 -15.76 21.15
CA VAL A 190 3.66 -17.19 20.81
C VAL A 190 5.00 -17.86 20.58
N PHE A 191 5.94 -17.17 19.93
CA PHE A 191 7.27 -17.71 19.59
C PHE A 191 8.38 -17.23 20.52
N GLN A 192 8.06 -16.37 21.51
CA GLN A 192 9.01 -15.80 22.46
C GLN A 192 10.16 -15.03 21.78
N PHE A 193 9.86 -14.41 20.64
CA PHE A 193 10.84 -13.61 19.92
C PHE A 193 11.17 -12.32 20.68
N THR A 194 12.45 -11.96 20.68
CA THR A 194 12.90 -10.67 21.19
C THR A 194 12.39 -9.53 20.33
N PRO A 195 12.32 -8.29 20.82
CA PRO A 195 11.97 -7.12 19.99
C PRO A 195 12.84 -6.98 18.74
N GLY A 196 14.13 -7.35 18.80
CA GLY A 196 14.98 -7.37 17.61
C GLY A 196 14.58 -8.46 16.61
N GLU A 197 14.17 -9.64 17.08
CA GLU A 197 13.71 -10.73 16.21
C GLU A 197 12.36 -10.43 15.56
N THR A 198 11.41 -9.81 16.30
CA THR A 198 10.12 -9.39 15.71
C THR A 198 10.32 -8.30 14.67
N THR A 199 11.22 -7.34 14.92
CA THR A 199 11.56 -6.30 13.94
C THR A 199 12.24 -6.89 12.69
N LYS A 200 13.11 -7.90 12.83
CA LYS A 200 13.67 -8.65 11.68
C LYS A 200 12.58 -9.39 10.90
N LEU A 201 11.60 -9.95 11.60
CA LEU A 201 10.46 -10.63 10.99
C LEU A 201 9.62 -9.65 10.14
N SER A 202 9.35 -8.46 10.65
CA SER A 202 8.70 -7.37 9.91
C SER A 202 9.53 -6.95 8.68
N GLY A 203 10.85 -6.83 8.83
CA GLY A 203 11.77 -6.59 7.71
C GLY A 203 11.69 -7.68 6.63
N LEU A 204 11.60 -8.94 7.04
CA LEU A 204 11.45 -10.09 6.14
C LEU A 204 10.10 -10.07 5.41
N GLN A 205 9.01 -9.69 6.09
CA GLN A 205 7.70 -9.47 5.47
C GLN A 205 7.78 -8.42 4.37
N HIS A 206 8.37 -7.25 4.65
CA HIS A 206 8.52 -6.18 3.67
C HIS A 206 9.45 -6.53 2.51
N ALA A 207 10.49 -7.36 2.77
CA ALA A 207 11.31 -7.94 1.70
C ALA A 207 10.47 -8.86 0.80
N GLY A 208 9.59 -9.66 1.39
CA GLY A 208 8.59 -10.44 0.64
C GLY A 208 7.69 -9.54 -0.21
N VAL A 209 7.15 -8.45 0.36
CA VAL A 209 6.31 -7.46 -0.36
C VAL A 209 7.07 -6.91 -1.57
N LEU A 210 8.32 -6.50 -1.39
CA LEU A 210 9.14 -6.00 -2.49
C LEU A 210 9.34 -7.07 -3.59
N CYS A 211 9.68 -8.30 -3.20
CA CYS A 211 9.81 -9.41 -4.14
C CYS A 211 8.52 -9.66 -4.91
N GLY A 212 7.37 -9.66 -4.24
CA GLY A 212 6.05 -9.83 -4.85
C GLY A 212 5.70 -8.73 -5.84
N MET A 213 6.00 -7.47 -5.49
CA MET A 213 5.81 -6.33 -6.38
C MET A 213 6.67 -6.45 -7.65
N VAL A 214 7.95 -6.78 -7.50
CA VAL A 214 8.88 -6.96 -8.63
C VAL A 214 8.43 -8.14 -9.51
N LEU A 215 8.08 -9.26 -8.90
CA LEU A 215 7.60 -10.45 -9.61
C LEU A 215 6.36 -10.14 -10.45
N CYS A 216 5.36 -9.49 -9.86
CA CYS A 216 4.15 -9.09 -10.57
C CYS A 216 4.44 -8.09 -11.69
N ALA A 217 5.30 -7.09 -11.45
CA ALA A 217 5.69 -6.12 -12.47
C ALA A 217 6.40 -6.77 -13.66
N LEU A 218 7.29 -7.72 -13.42
CA LEU A 218 7.97 -8.49 -14.47
C LEU A 218 6.99 -9.39 -15.23
N ALA A 219 6.09 -10.07 -14.52
CA ALA A 219 5.10 -10.96 -15.13
C ALA A 219 4.06 -10.23 -15.97
N CYS A 220 3.60 -9.06 -15.53
CA CYS A 220 2.66 -8.21 -16.28
C CYS A 220 3.33 -7.36 -17.36
N GLY A 221 4.66 -7.25 -17.37
CA GLY A 221 5.44 -6.51 -18.35
C GLY A 221 5.64 -7.27 -19.67
N ARG A 222 6.34 -6.61 -20.62
CA ARG A 222 6.67 -7.19 -21.94
C ARG A 222 7.40 -8.55 -21.86
N PHE A 223 8.13 -8.79 -20.77
CA PHE A 223 8.88 -10.02 -20.54
C PHE A 223 7.96 -11.22 -20.22
N GLY A 224 6.94 -10.99 -19.37
CA GLY A 224 6.00 -12.06 -18.97
C GLY A 224 5.07 -12.51 -20.09
N SER A 225 4.64 -11.60 -20.97
CA SER A 225 3.78 -11.96 -22.11
C SER A 225 4.49 -12.86 -23.12
N ARG A 226 5.82 -12.81 -23.18
CA ARG A 226 6.65 -13.57 -24.11
C ARG A 226 7.02 -14.97 -23.59
N TRP A 227 7.10 -15.14 -22.24
CA TRP A 227 7.58 -16.39 -21.62
C TRP A 227 6.48 -17.22 -20.94
N MET A 228 5.44 -16.59 -20.38
CA MET A 228 4.42 -17.25 -19.56
C MET A 228 3.02 -17.30 -20.19
N GLY A 229 2.85 -16.80 -21.41
CA GLY A 229 1.56 -16.77 -22.10
C GLY A 229 0.62 -15.66 -21.60
N LEU A 230 -0.38 -15.34 -22.42
CA LEU A 230 -1.33 -14.23 -22.21
C LEU A 230 -2.13 -14.26 -20.89
N GLN A 231 -2.28 -15.45 -20.27
CA GLN A 231 -3.10 -15.60 -19.06
C GLN A 231 -2.38 -15.11 -17.78
N PHE A 232 -1.07 -15.32 -17.66
CA PHE A 232 -0.29 -14.88 -16.50
C PHE A 232 0.05 -13.39 -16.50
N GLY A 233 -0.02 -12.72 -17.65
CA GLY A 233 0.15 -11.26 -17.76
C GLY A 233 -1.07 -10.42 -17.35
N SER A 234 -2.17 -11.04 -16.91
CA SER A 234 -3.39 -10.35 -16.52
C SER A 234 -3.30 -9.80 -15.09
N LEU A 235 -3.46 -8.48 -14.93
CA LEU A 235 -3.54 -7.84 -13.61
C LEU A 235 -4.60 -8.47 -12.70
N ARG A 236 -5.71 -8.93 -13.30
CA ARG A 236 -6.79 -9.61 -12.56
C ARG A 236 -6.31 -10.92 -11.92
N VAL A 237 -5.53 -11.71 -12.65
CA VAL A 237 -4.98 -12.99 -12.12
C VAL A 237 -4.08 -12.71 -10.93
N TRP A 238 -3.22 -11.68 -11.01
CA TRP A 238 -2.33 -11.30 -9.92
C TRP A 238 -3.07 -10.69 -8.73
N THR A 239 -4.12 -9.89 -8.97
CA THR A 239 -4.93 -9.33 -7.88
C THR A 239 -5.71 -10.41 -7.15
N VAL A 240 -6.45 -11.26 -7.88
CA VAL A 240 -7.26 -12.33 -7.29
C VAL A 240 -6.37 -13.42 -6.68
N GLY A 241 -5.37 -13.88 -7.43
CA GLY A 241 -4.42 -14.91 -6.99
C GLY A 241 -3.62 -14.46 -5.78
N GLY A 242 -3.16 -13.21 -5.76
CA GLY A 242 -2.47 -12.62 -4.61
C GLY A 242 -3.35 -12.57 -3.36
N CYS A 243 -4.61 -12.13 -3.47
CA CYS A 243 -5.54 -12.15 -2.34
C CYS A 243 -5.82 -13.57 -1.82
N LEU A 244 -6.01 -14.56 -2.72
CA LEU A 244 -6.22 -15.95 -2.32
C LEU A 244 -4.98 -16.54 -1.64
N ALA A 245 -3.80 -16.27 -2.18
CA ALA A 245 -2.55 -16.74 -1.61
C ALA A 245 -2.23 -16.04 -0.26
N SER A 246 -2.59 -14.76 -0.11
CA SER A 246 -2.51 -14.06 1.19
C SER A 246 -3.45 -14.68 2.22
N ALA A 247 -4.68 -15.01 1.82
CA ALA A 247 -5.61 -15.73 2.70
C ALA A 247 -5.03 -17.09 3.14
N LEU A 248 -4.42 -17.84 2.22
CA LEU A 248 -3.78 -19.11 2.54
C LEU A 248 -2.59 -18.94 3.50
N ALA A 249 -1.76 -17.92 3.30
CA ALA A 249 -0.65 -17.61 4.20
C ALA A 249 -1.14 -17.19 5.60
N LEU A 250 -2.27 -16.48 5.70
CA LEU A 250 -2.91 -16.18 7.00
C LEU A 250 -3.45 -17.44 7.68
N ILE A 251 -4.02 -18.39 6.95
CA ILE A 251 -4.36 -19.70 7.49
C ILE A 251 -3.10 -20.43 7.98
N GLY A 252 -1.97 -20.25 7.28
CA GLY A 252 -0.67 -20.72 7.77
C GLY A 252 -0.28 -20.09 9.12
N LEU A 253 -0.59 -18.79 9.35
CA LEU A 253 -0.37 -18.17 10.67
C LEU A 253 -1.34 -18.70 11.75
N VAL A 254 -2.56 -19.08 11.38
CA VAL A 254 -3.47 -19.81 12.30
C VAL A 254 -2.82 -21.12 12.73
N ALA A 255 -2.31 -21.90 11.78
CA ALA A 255 -1.59 -23.13 12.08
C ALA A 255 -0.31 -22.88 12.90
N ALA A 256 0.40 -21.77 12.64
CA ALA A 256 1.56 -21.34 13.41
C ALA A 256 1.21 -21.11 14.90
N GLY A 257 0.06 -20.48 15.18
CA GLY A 257 -0.43 -20.28 16.55
C GLY A 257 -0.73 -21.59 17.28
N MET A 258 -1.23 -22.61 16.56
CA MET A 258 -1.54 -23.92 17.12
C MET A 258 -0.31 -24.81 17.31
N ILE A 259 0.68 -24.74 16.43
CA ILE A 259 1.87 -25.60 16.43
C ILE A 259 2.98 -25.01 17.32
N GLY A 260 3.06 -23.69 17.40
CA GLY A 260 4.08 -22.98 18.18
C GLY A 260 5.48 -23.06 17.56
N GLY A 261 6.51 -23.13 18.42
CA GLY A 261 7.91 -22.92 18.06
C GLY A 261 8.51 -23.82 16.98
N SER A 262 7.88 -24.95 16.62
CA SER A 262 8.35 -25.83 15.53
C SER A 262 7.86 -25.39 14.14
N TYR A 263 6.94 -24.42 14.08
CA TYR A 263 6.41 -23.91 12.80
C TYR A 263 7.40 -22.96 12.10
N PRO A 264 7.59 -23.07 10.78
CA PRO A 264 8.51 -22.22 10.03
C PRO A 264 7.93 -20.82 9.77
N ILE A 265 7.68 -20.06 10.84
CA ILE A 265 7.02 -18.74 10.81
C ILE A 265 7.70 -17.77 9.84
N ARG A 266 9.04 -17.76 9.79
CA ARG A 266 9.81 -16.84 8.90
C ARG A 266 9.48 -17.05 7.42
N ALA A 267 9.40 -18.31 7.00
CA ALA A 267 9.03 -18.64 5.61
C ALA A 267 7.59 -18.24 5.32
N ASN A 268 6.65 -18.50 6.23
CA ASN A 268 5.25 -18.14 6.05
C ASN A 268 5.05 -16.62 5.96
N VAL A 269 5.71 -15.85 6.83
CA VAL A 269 5.64 -14.38 6.84
C VAL A 269 6.26 -13.78 5.56
N PHE A 270 7.36 -14.35 5.07
CA PHE A 270 7.92 -13.95 3.77
C PHE A 270 6.94 -14.20 2.62
N LEU A 271 6.29 -15.37 2.59
CA LEU A 271 5.27 -15.70 1.58
C LEU A 271 4.04 -14.80 1.70
N LEU A 272 3.59 -14.50 2.91
CA LEU A 272 2.51 -13.54 3.15
C LEU A 272 2.87 -12.17 2.56
N GLY A 273 4.07 -11.68 2.83
CA GLY A 273 4.59 -10.45 2.24
C GLY A 273 4.61 -10.52 0.72
N LEU A 274 5.13 -11.59 0.14
CA LEU A 274 5.22 -11.78 -1.31
C LEU A 274 3.85 -11.72 -1.99
N PHE A 275 2.85 -12.37 -1.44
CA PHE A 275 1.49 -12.37 -1.98
C PHE A 275 0.81 -11.00 -1.78
N ASN A 276 1.04 -10.35 -0.64
CA ASN A 276 0.57 -8.99 -0.36
C ASN A 276 1.17 -7.97 -1.35
N GLY A 277 2.47 -8.07 -1.65
CA GLY A 277 3.13 -7.23 -2.64
C GLY A 277 2.58 -7.45 -4.05
N ALA A 278 2.36 -8.71 -4.42
CA ALA A 278 1.84 -9.08 -5.74
C ALA A 278 0.43 -8.52 -5.99
N PHE A 279 -0.51 -8.68 -5.03
CA PHE A 279 -1.85 -8.12 -5.22
C PHE A 279 -1.87 -6.60 -5.16
N SER A 280 -1.06 -5.98 -4.29
CA SER A 280 -1.05 -4.53 -4.10
C SER A 280 -0.62 -3.79 -5.37
N ILE A 281 0.48 -4.21 -6.00
CA ILE A 281 0.95 -3.57 -7.24
C ILE A 281 -0.01 -3.82 -8.40
N ALA A 282 -0.62 -5.00 -8.49
CA ALA A 282 -1.65 -5.31 -9.48
C ALA A 282 -2.91 -4.48 -9.27
N ALA A 283 -3.32 -4.24 -8.01
CA ALA A 283 -4.44 -3.37 -7.67
C ALA A 283 -4.15 -1.91 -8.04
N ILE A 284 -2.95 -1.38 -7.75
CA ILE A 284 -2.52 -0.03 -8.14
C ILE A 284 -2.54 0.12 -9.67
N ALA A 285 -2.00 -0.84 -10.40
CA ALA A 285 -2.01 -0.82 -11.87
C ALA A 285 -3.45 -0.88 -12.43
N SER A 286 -4.33 -1.66 -11.82
CA SER A 286 -5.76 -1.73 -12.16
C SER A 286 -6.46 -0.40 -11.87
N MET A 287 -6.13 0.25 -10.75
CA MET A 287 -6.61 1.57 -10.37
C MET A 287 -6.29 2.61 -11.44
N MET A 288 -5.04 2.68 -11.88
CA MET A 288 -4.61 3.64 -12.90
C MET A 288 -5.32 3.40 -14.23
N ARG A 289 -5.52 2.15 -14.64
CA ARG A 289 -6.27 1.79 -15.84
C ARG A 289 -7.75 2.19 -15.74
N LEU A 290 -8.41 1.90 -14.62
CA LEU A 290 -9.81 2.27 -14.41
C LEU A 290 -9.98 3.79 -14.36
N ALA A 291 -9.03 4.53 -13.79
CA ALA A 291 -9.08 5.98 -13.73
C ALA A 291 -9.13 6.59 -15.14
N SER A 292 -8.26 6.11 -16.04
CA SER A 292 -8.13 6.65 -17.40
C SER A 292 -9.27 6.25 -18.36
N THR A 293 -10.01 5.17 -18.07
CA THR A 293 -11.06 4.66 -18.96
C THR A 293 -12.47 5.11 -18.58
N GLY A 294 -12.65 5.77 -17.44
CA GLY A 294 -13.95 6.21 -16.95
C GLY A 294 -14.54 7.42 -17.70
N ARG A 295 -15.85 7.61 -17.58
CA ARG A 295 -16.59 8.71 -18.24
C ARG A 295 -16.21 10.09 -17.66
N GLY A 296 -16.16 11.12 -18.49
CA GLY A 296 -16.20 12.53 -18.07
C GLY A 296 -14.92 13.13 -17.50
N HIS A 297 -13.70 12.70 -17.90
CA HIS A 297 -12.42 13.31 -17.48
C HIS A 297 -12.27 13.52 -15.95
N ARG A 298 -12.81 12.59 -15.14
CA ARG A 298 -12.81 12.66 -13.65
C ARG A 298 -11.77 11.73 -13.00
N GLU A 299 -10.63 11.55 -13.66
CA GLU A 299 -9.54 10.69 -13.19
C GLU A 299 -9.09 11.05 -11.76
N GLY A 300 -8.90 12.35 -11.50
CA GLY A 300 -8.50 12.85 -10.19
C GLY A 300 -9.52 12.53 -9.07
N THR A 301 -10.82 12.63 -9.36
CA THR A 301 -11.87 12.31 -8.37
C THR A 301 -11.90 10.81 -8.05
N ARG A 302 -11.70 9.93 -9.05
CA ARG A 302 -11.63 8.47 -8.83
C ARG A 302 -10.42 8.10 -8.00
N VAL A 303 -9.24 8.57 -8.40
CA VAL A 303 -7.98 8.33 -7.66
C VAL A 303 -8.08 8.86 -6.23
N GLY A 304 -8.67 10.06 -6.05
CA GLY A 304 -8.91 10.64 -4.73
C GLY A 304 -9.85 9.80 -3.86
N LEU A 305 -10.93 9.28 -4.41
CA LEU A 305 -11.87 8.40 -3.71
C LEU A 305 -11.18 7.09 -3.26
N TRP A 306 -10.41 6.48 -4.14
CA TRP A 306 -9.69 5.24 -3.81
C TRP A 306 -8.56 5.48 -2.79
N GLY A 307 -7.84 6.60 -2.90
CA GLY A 307 -6.85 7.02 -1.91
C GLY A 307 -7.47 7.28 -0.53
N ALA A 308 -8.66 7.90 -0.49
CA ALA A 308 -9.40 8.10 0.75
C ALA A 308 -9.86 6.77 1.35
N ALA A 309 -10.39 5.85 0.54
CA ALA A 309 -10.78 4.51 0.98
C ALA A 309 -9.59 3.74 1.56
N GLN A 310 -8.42 3.81 0.92
CA GLN A 310 -7.18 3.21 1.40
C GLN A 310 -6.75 3.84 2.73
N ALA A 311 -6.73 5.16 2.85
CA ALA A 311 -6.31 5.85 4.07
C ALA A 311 -7.21 5.51 5.26
N ILE A 312 -8.54 5.47 5.06
CA ILE A 312 -9.48 5.07 6.09
C ILE A 312 -9.28 3.60 6.47
N ALA A 313 -9.09 2.72 5.48
CA ALA A 313 -8.85 1.29 5.71
C ALA A 313 -7.56 1.05 6.52
N PHE A 314 -6.46 1.74 6.21
CA PHE A 314 -5.23 1.66 6.98
C PHE A 314 -5.40 2.15 8.42
N GLY A 315 -6.03 3.31 8.62
CA GLY A 315 -6.25 3.86 9.96
C GLY A 315 -7.17 3.01 10.83
N THR A 316 -8.24 2.47 10.23
CA THR A 316 -9.22 1.65 10.97
C THR A 316 -8.78 0.19 11.09
N GLY A 317 -8.07 -0.35 10.10
CA GLY A 317 -7.65 -1.75 10.05
C GLY A 317 -6.71 -2.11 11.19
N GLY A 318 -5.65 -1.32 11.39
CA GLY A 318 -4.74 -1.54 12.52
C GLY A 318 -5.43 -1.47 13.88
N LEU A 319 -6.31 -0.47 14.07
CA LEU A 319 -7.09 -0.35 15.31
C LEU A 319 -8.03 -1.55 15.54
N ILE A 320 -8.74 -1.97 14.49
CA ILE A 320 -9.65 -3.13 14.55
C ILE A 320 -8.86 -4.41 14.80
N GLY A 321 -7.72 -4.62 14.15
CA GLY A 321 -6.86 -5.79 14.36
C GLY A 321 -6.34 -5.87 15.78
N ALA A 322 -5.82 -4.76 16.33
CA ALA A 322 -5.38 -4.70 17.73
C ALA A 322 -6.51 -4.95 18.71
N ALA A 323 -7.66 -4.25 18.56
CA ALA A 323 -8.82 -4.43 19.42
C ALA A 323 -9.40 -5.86 19.33
N ALA A 324 -9.45 -6.45 18.14
CA ALA A 324 -9.88 -7.84 17.95
C ALA A 324 -8.94 -8.82 18.63
N SER A 325 -7.62 -8.58 18.60
CA SER A 325 -6.63 -9.39 19.26
C SER A 325 -6.76 -9.32 20.80
N ASP A 326 -6.94 -8.11 21.34
CA ASP A 326 -7.15 -7.93 22.77
C ASP A 326 -8.46 -8.56 23.24
N PHE A 327 -9.54 -8.37 22.47
CA PHE A 327 -10.83 -8.99 22.75
C PHE A 327 -10.76 -10.53 22.69
N SER A 328 -10.09 -11.08 21.68
CA SER A 328 -9.91 -12.53 21.56
C SER A 328 -9.11 -13.10 22.73
N ARG A 329 -8.05 -12.43 23.15
CA ARG A 329 -7.21 -12.82 24.30
C ARG A 329 -7.93 -12.68 25.65
N TYR A 330 -8.94 -11.84 25.74
CA TYR A 330 -9.78 -11.76 26.95
C TYR A 330 -10.65 -13.01 27.15
N TRP A 331 -11.09 -13.67 26.08
CA TRP A 331 -11.96 -14.84 26.12
C TRP A 331 -11.25 -16.16 25.94
N ILE A 332 -10.06 -16.15 25.36
CA ILE A 332 -9.28 -17.35 25.00
C ILE A 332 -7.93 -17.27 25.71
N ASP A 333 -7.71 -18.20 26.64
CA ASP A 333 -6.50 -18.25 27.46
C ASP A 333 -5.24 -18.57 26.65
N ASP A 334 -5.36 -19.37 25.59
CA ASP A 334 -4.26 -19.70 24.70
C ASP A 334 -3.99 -18.56 23.71
N PRO A 335 -2.82 -17.87 23.81
CA PRO A 335 -2.51 -16.75 22.93
C PRO A 335 -2.43 -17.16 21.46
N GLY A 336 -1.94 -18.36 21.14
CA GLY A 336 -1.82 -18.86 19.77
C GLY A 336 -3.17 -19.00 19.10
N ILE A 337 -4.16 -19.54 19.81
CA ILE A 337 -5.54 -19.67 19.36
C ILE A 337 -6.19 -18.29 19.27
N ALA A 338 -5.99 -17.42 20.25
CA ALA A 338 -6.57 -16.08 20.29
C ALA A 338 -6.16 -15.24 19.05
N TYR A 339 -4.87 -15.19 18.74
CA TYR A 339 -4.39 -14.55 17.51
C TYR A 339 -4.85 -15.29 16.26
N GLY A 340 -4.93 -16.63 16.32
CA GLY A 340 -5.40 -17.46 15.22
C GLY A 340 -6.82 -17.09 14.76
N VAL A 341 -7.74 -16.79 15.69
CA VAL A 341 -9.11 -16.33 15.37
C VAL A 341 -9.07 -15.03 14.57
N VAL A 342 -8.20 -14.10 14.92
CA VAL A 342 -8.08 -12.81 14.21
C VAL A 342 -7.50 -13.04 12.81
N PHE A 343 -6.42 -13.81 12.67
CA PHE A 343 -5.86 -14.17 11.36
C PHE A 343 -6.86 -14.92 10.49
N PHE A 344 -7.69 -15.76 11.07
CA PHE A 344 -8.76 -16.46 10.35
C PHE A 344 -9.82 -15.47 9.81
N ALA A 345 -10.22 -14.49 10.61
CA ALA A 345 -11.13 -13.43 10.17
C ALA A 345 -10.52 -12.58 9.04
N GLU A 346 -9.24 -12.24 9.15
CA GLU A 346 -8.49 -11.50 8.11
C GLU A 346 -8.38 -12.31 6.81
N ALA A 347 -8.13 -13.64 6.90
CA ALA A 347 -8.18 -14.52 5.73
C ALA A 347 -9.55 -14.48 5.05
N GLY A 348 -10.63 -14.43 5.83
CA GLY A 348 -12.00 -14.22 5.32
C GLY A 348 -12.16 -12.89 4.57
N LEU A 349 -11.57 -11.80 5.09
CA LEU A 349 -11.58 -10.50 4.40
C LEU A 349 -10.82 -10.56 3.07
N PHE A 350 -9.67 -11.25 3.00
CA PHE A 350 -8.96 -11.45 1.74
C PHE A 350 -9.74 -12.30 0.74
N LEU A 351 -10.51 -13.29 1.19
CA LEU A 351 -11.42 -14.05 0.30
C LEU A 351 -12.55 -13.16 -0.25
N VAL A 352 -13.11 -12.28 0.58
CA VAL A 352 -14.08 -11.27 0.13
C VAL A 352 -13.44 -10.32 -0.87
N ALA A 353 -12.23 -9.85 -0.61
CA ALA A 353 -11.48 -9.00 -1.53
C ALA A 353 -11.21 -9.71 -2.87
N ALA A 354 -10.80 -10.98 -2.85
CA ALA A 354 -10.62 -11.79 -4.06
C ALA A 354 -11.90 -11.90 -4.88
N ARG A 355 -13.05 -12.13 -4.22
CA ARG A 355 -14.36 -12.19 -4.89
C ARG A 355 -14.76 -10.84 -5.51
N LEU A 356 -14.50 -9.73 -4.80
CA LEU A 356 -14.74 -8.39 -5.33
C LEU A 356 -13.84 -8.10 -6.54
N ALA A 357 -12.54 -8.40 -6.44
CA ALA A 357 -11.59 -8.24 -7.55
C ALA A 357 -11.99 -9.09 -8.78
N PHE A 358 -12.53 -10.29 -8.56
CA PHE A 358 -13.01 -11.16 -9.63
C PHE A 358 -14.22 -10.56 -10.38
N ARG A 359 -15.07 -9.80 -9.72
CA ARG A 359 -16.26 -9.16 -10.30
C ARG A 359 -15.98 -7.87 -11.06
N ILE A 360 -14.79 -7.29 -10.89
CA ILE A 360 -14.38 -6.09 -11.62
C ILE A 360 -14.14 -6.51 -13.07
N GLU A 361 -14.97 -5.99 -14.00
CA GLU A 361 -14.90 -6.35 -15.42
C GLU A 361 -13.54 -5.97 -16.02
N PRO A 362 -12.90 -6.92 -16.77
CA PRO A 362 -11.73 -6.55 -17.56
C PRO A 362 -12.16 -5.63 -18.68
N GLN A 363 -11.73 -4.38 -18.67
CA GLN A 363 -11.99 -3.49 -19.80
C GLN A 363 -11.21 -4.00 -21.03
N PRO A 364 -11.87 -4.14 -22.18
CA PRO A 364 -11.21 -4.61 -23.41
C PRO A 364 -10.07 -3.65 -23.77
N HIS A 365 -8.93 -4.21 -24.18
CA HIS A 365 -7.81 -3.42 -24.66
C HIS A 365 -8.26 -2.54 -25.83
N PRO A 366 -7.87 -1.25 -25.90
CA PRO A 366 -8.25 -0.35 -27.01
C PRO A 366 -7.90 -0.91 -28.40
N HIS A 367 -6.82 -1.68 -28.51
CA HIS A 367 -6.43 -2.40 -29.72
C HIS A 367 -7.39 -3.52 -30.14
N GLN A 368 -8.05 -4.21 -29.19
CA GLN A 368 -9.02 -5.24 -29.52
C GLN A 368 -10.40 -4.68 -29.88
N ALA A 369 -10.74 -3.49 -29.39
CA ALA A 369 -11.95 -2.77 -29.78
C ALA A 369 -11.83 -2.22 -31.21
N ALA A 370 -10.66 -1.70 -31.60
CA ALA A 370 -10.38 -1.25 -32.96
C ALA A 370 -10.39 -2.40 -33.97
N ASP A 371 -9.86 -3.57 -33.61
CA ASP A 371 -9.81 -4.74 -34.50
C ASP A 371 -11.21 -5.35 -34.71
N LYS A 372 -12.05 -5.37 -33.66
CA LYS A 372 -13.45 -5.77 -33.79
C LYS A 372 -14.27 -4.80 -34.65
N SER A 373 -14.07 -3.48 -34.51
CA SER A 373 -14.79 -2.49 -35.30
C SER A 373 -14.38 -2.55 -36.78
N THR A 374 -13.09 -2.77 -37.07
CA THR A 374 -12.59 -2.96 -38.44
C THR A 374 -13.09 -4.28 -39.06
N SER A 375 -13.20 -5.32 -38.27
CA SER A 375 -13.73 -6.61 -38.76
C SER A 375 -15.24 -6.56 -39.03
N TYR A 376 -16.02 -5.79 -38.26
CA TYR A 376 -17.45 -5.59 -38.50
C TYR A 376 -17.69 -4.73 -39.76
N THR A 377 -16.95 -3.63 -39.94
CA THR A 377 -17.05 -2.79 -41.13
C THR A 377 -16.58 -3.50 -42.40
N ALA A 378 -15.56 -4.38 -42.31
CA ALA A 378 -15.12 -5.21 -43.43
C ALA A 378 -16.16 -6.27 -43.81
N LYS A 379 -16.89 -6.80 -42.87
CA LYS A 379 -17.95 -7.80 -43.08
C LYS A 379 -19.22 -7.17 -43.69
N TRP A 380 -19.54 -5.91 -43.36
CA TRP A 380 -20.64 -5.16 -43.95
C TRP A 380 -20.34 -4.79 -45.41
N LYS A 381 -19.14 -4.24 -45.71
CA LYS A 381 -18.73 -3.91 -47.05
C LYS A 381 -18.69 -5.11 -48.00
N ARG A 382 -18.44 -6.31 -47.49
CA ARG A 382 -18.45 -7.53 -48.30
C ARG A 382 -19.87 -8.04 -48.61
N LYS A 383 -20.89 -7.66 -47.83
CA LYS A 383 -22.30 -7.99 -48.12
C LYS A 383 -22.93 -7.08 -49.14
N GLU A 384 -22.52 -5.80 -49.22
CA GLU A 384 -23.06 -4.83 -50.23
C GLU A 384 -22.56 -5.10 -51.65
N HIS A 385 -21.45 -5.85 -51.81
CA HIS A 385 -20.92 -6.20 -53.13
C HIS A 385 -21.45 -7.54 -53.69
N HIS A 386 -22.40 -8.19 -53.02
CA HIS A 386 -22.96 -9.48 -53.43
C HIS A 386 -24.49 -9.48 -53.64
N GLU A 387 -25.11 -8.33 -53.86
CA GLU A 387 -26.47 -8.30 -54.43
C GLU A 387 -26.38 -8.28 -55.95
N PRO A 388 -26.87 -9.32 -56.64
CA PRO A 388 -26.97 -9.32 -58.08
C PRO A 388 -28.08 -8.34 -58.50
N ALA A 389 -27.74 -7.44 -59.38
CA ALA A 389 -28.73 -6.60 -60.08
C ALA A 389 -29.69 -7.49 -60.86
N ILE A 390 -30.98 -7.41 -60.52
CA ILE A 390 -32.10 -7.89 -61.31
C ILE A 390 -32.70 -6.70 -62.04
#